data_7d024702ba3d665b7f7ad4b97a474492
#
_entry.id   7d024702ba3d665b7f7ad4b97a474492
#
_cell.length_a   1.000
_cell.length_b   1.000
_cell.length_c   1.000
_cell.angle_alpha   90.00
_cell.angle_beta   90.00
_cell.angle_gamma   90.00
#
_symmetry.space_group_name_H-M   'P 1'
#
loop_
_entity.id
_entity.type
_entity.pdbx_description
1 polymer ?
#
loop_
_entity_poly.entity_id
_entity_poly.type
_entity_poly.pdbx_seq_one_letter_code
_entity_poly.pdbx_strand_id
1 'polypeptide(L)'
;MVEELHLGTTAANDTFTTFVESGAFGKMCYNSFVTAPFWQTGPNGEVEPFLVADWTVSEDSTTITCDLALDQSITWHDGEPLTMDDVLFTFDYNINVRKSSYSSYVDHAEQVDEDTIKVVLKEPGAYQWLKLVAGYFYVQPKHIWENIDAPKDYRGEDAVIGCGPYRFVSLDEDAQTSYYEAV
;
A
#
# COMPACT_ATOMS: atom_id res chain seq x y z
N MET A 1 -15.49 -11.27 21.87
CA MET A 1 -15.20 -10.16 20.93
C MET A 1 -14.47 -9.13 21.75
N VAL A 2 -13.31 -8.65 21.33
CA VAL A 2 -12.60 -7.57 22.04
C VAL A 2 -13.23 -6.29 21.54
N GLU A 3 -13.81 -5.49 22.44
CA GLU A 3 -14.48 -4.23 22.07
C GLU A 3 -13.48 -3.11 21.79
N GLU A 4 -12.29 -3.19 22.40
CA GLU A 4 -11.22 -2.19 22.25
C GLU A 4 -9.86 -2.86 22.34
N LEU A 5 -8.94 -2.50 21.45
CA LEU A 5 -7.56 -2.97 21.43
C LEU A 5 -6.61 -1.80 21.62
N HIS A 6 -5.80 -1.83 22.69
CA HIS A 6 -4.76 -0.85 22.95
C HIS A 6 -3.39 -1.37 22.50
N LEU A 7 -2.74 -0.63 21.61
CA LEU A 7 -1.39 -0.92 21.14
C LEU A 7 -0.44 0.19 21.58
N GLY A 8 0.60 -0.17 22.32
CA GLY A 8 1.66 0.76 22.69
C GLY A 8 2.72 0.87 21.58
N THR A 9 3.11 2.09 21.23
CA THR A 9 4.21 2.37 20.31
C THR A 9 5.30 3.21 20.98
N THR A 10 6.53 3.11 20.47
CA THR A 10 7.67 3.85 21.05
C THR A 10 7.88 5.24 20.43
N ALA A 11 7.10 5.58 19.42
CA ALA A 11 7.15 6.88 18.75
C ALA A 11 5.75 7.29 18.30
N ALA A 12 5.45 8.58 18.44
CA ALA A 12 4.23 9.17 17.89
C ALA A 12 4.34 9.34 16.39
N ASN A 13 3.19 9.28 15.70
CA ASN A 13 3.10 9.67 14.31
C ASN A 13 2.94 11.19 14.22
N ASP A 14 3.81 11.83 13.50
CA ASP A 14 3.72 13.24 13.13
C ASP A 14 3.01 13.44 11.78
N THR A 15 2.82 12.37 11.04
CA THR A 15 2.12 12.35 9.75
C THR A 15 1.40 11.02 9.53
N PHE A 16 0.25 11.06 8.85
CA PHE A 16 -0.58 9.90 8.52
C PHE A 16 -0.60 9.58 7.02
N THR A 17 0.43 9.95 6.30
CA THR A 17 0.59 9.55 4.90
C THR A 17 1.54 8.35 4.78
N THR A 18 1.21 7.41 3.90
CA THR A 18 2.06 6.25 3.57
C THR A 18 3.37 6.64 2.91
N PHE A 19 3.50 7.89 2.46
CA PHE A 19 4.64 8.37 1.67
C PHE A 19 5.78 8.96 2.49
N VAL A 20 5.59 9.24 3.76
CA VAL A 20 6.68 9.72 4.61
C VAL A 20 7.49 8.53 5.12
N GLU A 21 8.76 8.50 4.78
CA GLU A 21 9.72 7.52 5.28
C GLU A 21 10.09 7.85 6.73
N SER A 22 9.24 7.49 7.67
CA SER A 22 9.62 7.47 9.08
C SER A 22 9.69 6.02 9.53
N GLY A 23 10.83 5.60 10.06
CA GLY A 23 11.03 4.26 10.62
C GLY A 23 10.26 4.02 11.93
N ALA A 24 9.24 4.82 12.21
CA ALA A 24 8.48 4.72 13.43
C ALA A 24 7.54 3.51 13.40
N PHE A 25 7.59 2.69 14.43
CA PHE A 25 6.70 1.54 14.64
C PHE A 25 5.22 1.95 14.58
N GLY A 26 4.86 3.14 15.06
CA GLY A 26 3.52 3.69 14.97
C GLY A 26 3.00 3.83 13.54
N LYS A 27 3.86 4.23 12.60
CA LYS A 27 3.51 4.30 11.19
C LYS A 27 3.32 2.91 10.57
N MET A 28 4.12 1.94 10.97
CA MET A 28 3.96 0.56 10.54
C MET A 28 2.60 0.01 10.98
N CYS A 29 2.18 0.28 12.22
CA CYS A 29 0.84 -0.10 12.71
C CYS A 29 -0.25 0.61 11.91
N TYR A 30 -0.13 1.91 11.68
CA TYR A 30 -1.07 2.67 10.85
C TYR A 30 -1.21 2.04 9.45
N ASN A 31 -0.10 1.83 8.75
CA ASN A 31 -0.14 1.26 7.41
C ASN A 31 -0.79 -0.13 7.40
N SER A 32 -0.54 -0.96 8.41
CA SER A 32 -1.14 -2.31 8.50
C SER A 32 -2.65 -2.30 8.80
N PHE A 33 -3.17 -1.23 9.37
CA PHE A 33 -4.60 -1.12 9.68
C PHE A 33 -5.39 -0.39 8.60
N VAL A 34 -4.85 0.69 8.08
CA VAL A 34 -5.57 1.64 7.22
C VAL A 34 -5.38 1.36 5.74
N THR A 35 -4.25 0.74 5.37
CA THR A 35 -3.92 0.50 3.96
C THR A 35 -3.92 -0.99 3.62
N ALA A 36 -3.98 -1.30 2.33
CA ALA A 36 -3.88 -2.66 1.81
C ALA A 36 -2.57 -2.83 1.02
N PRO A 37 -1.69 -3.76 1.40
CA PRO A 37 -0.51 -4.08 0.61
C PRO A 37 -0.89 -4.94 -0.61
N PHE A 38 -0.07 -4.90 -1.65
CA PHE A 38 -0.23 -5.83 -2.77
C PHE A 38 0.06 -7.27 -2.35
N TRP A 39 1.11 -7.46 -1.59
CA TRP A 39 1.51 -8.73 -0.98
C TRP A 39 1.82 -8.51 0.49
N GLN A 40 1.60 -9.51 1.29
CA GLN A 40 2.00 -9.48 2.70
C GLN A 40 3.20 -10.40 2.96
N THR A 41 3.83 -10.21 4.12
CA THR A 41 4.91 -11.07 4.59
C THR A 41 4.36 -12.05 5.61
N GLY A 42 4.47 -13.33 5.33
CA GLY A 42 4.10 -14.39 6.23
C GLY A 42 5.06 -14.54 7.43
N PRO A 43 4.69 -15.36 8.42
CA PRO A 43 5.42 -15.47 9.69
C PRO A 43 6.85 -15.99 9.55
N ASN A 44 7.19 -16.67 8.45
CA ASN A 44 8.55 -17.17 8.19
C ASN A 44 9.28 -16.30 7.12
N GLY A 45 8.72 -15.15 6.75
CA GLY A 45 9.29 -14.26 5.74
C GLY A 45 8.99 -14.65 4.29
N GLU A 46 8.03 -15.53 4.07
CA GLU A 46 7.48 -15.82 2.75
C GLU A 46 6.60 -14.69 2.23
N VAL A 47 6.49 -14.58 0.91
CA VAL A 47 5.53 -13.67 0.26
C VAL A 47 4.18 -14.37 0.23
N GLU A 48 3.17 -13.75 0.78
CA GLU A 48 1.80 -14.24 0.81
C GLU A 48 0.86 -13.34 0.03
N PRO A 49 -0.25 -13.90 -0.50
CA PRO A 49 -1.30 -13.13 -1.15
C PRO A 49 -1.92 -12.09 -0.23
N PHE A 50 -2.36 -10.96 -0.82
CA PHE A 50 -3.26 -10.00 -0.20
C PHE A 50 -4.14 -9.37 -1.30
N LEU A 51 -3.85 -8.16 -1.79
CA LEU A 51 -4.55 -7.61 -2.95
C LEU A 51 -4.22 -8.39 -4.25
N VAL A 52 -3.00 -8.87 -4.38
CA VAL A 52 -2.63 -9.89 -5.38
C VAL A 52 -3.01 -11.25 -4.84
N ALA A 53 -3.97 -11.92 -5.49
CA ALA A 53 -4.47 -13.24 -5.10
C ALA A 53 -3.52 -14.37 -5.49
N ASP A 54 -2.93 -14.26 -6.68
CA ASP A 54 -1.93 -15.21 -7.20
C ASP A 54 -0.95 -14.49 -8.13
N TRP A 55 0.22 -15.08 -8.36
CA TRP A 55 1.19 -14.53 -9.30
C TRP A 55 2.13 -15.58 -9.87
N THR A 56 2.64 -15.30 -11.05
CA THR A 56 3.67 -16.08 -11.72
C THR A 56 4.86 -15.21 -12.09
N VAL A 57 6.05 -15.80 -12.07
CA VAL A 57 7.29 -15.14 -12.48
C VAL A 57 7.79 -15.76 -13.76
N SER A 58 8.18 -14.92 -14.73
CA SER A 58 8.75 -15.38 -16.01
C SER A 58 10.06 -16.15 -15.81
N GLU A 59 10.42 -17.02 -16.76
CA GLU A 59 11.65 -17.83 -16.69
C GLU A 59 12.92 -16.98 -16.58
N ASP A 60 12.95 -15.83 -17.23
CA ASP A 60 14.04 -14.86 -17.17
C ASP A 60 14.02 -13.96 -15.93
N SER A 61 13.01 -14.14 -15.05
CA SER A 61 12.85 -13.38 -13.81
C SER A 61 12.73 -11.85 -14.00
N THR A 62 12.22 -11.39 -15.14
CA THR A 62 12.02 -9.96 -15.43
C THR A 62 10.57 -9.51 -15.36
N THR A 63 9.62 -10.44 -15.35
CA THR A 63 8.18 -10.13 -15.35
C THR A 63 7.45 -10.90 -14.28
N ILE A 64 6.51 -10.22 -13.60
CA ILE A 64 5.59 -10.82 -12.65
C ILE A 64 4.19 -10.58 -13.20
N THR A 65 3.45 -11.66 -13.49
CA THR A 65 2.03 -11.59 -13.83
C THR A 65 1.24 -11.81 -12.56
N CYS A 66 0.34 -10.90 -12.22
CA CYS A 66 -0.40 -10.87 -10.97
C CYS A 66 -1.90 -10.88 -11.24
N ASP A 67 -2.60 -11.82 -10.65
CA ASP A 67 -4.05 -11.88 -10.61
C ASP A 67 -4.52 -11.15 -9.35
N LEU A 68 -5.35 -10.12 -9.51
CA LEU A 68 -5.79 -9.23 -8.45
C LEU A 68 -7.11 -9.69 -7.86
N ALA A 69 -7.25 -9.57 -6.54
CA ALA A 69 -8.52 -9.77 -5.85
C ALA A 69 -9.35 -8.47 -5.88
N LEU A 70 -9.64 -7.97 -7.09
CA LEU A 70 -10.48 -6.78 -7.28
C LEU A 70 -11.93 -7.22 -7.36
N ASP A 71 -12.60 -7.31 -6.21
CA ASP A 71 -14.05 -7.43 -6.20
C ASP A 71 -14.71 -6.07 -5.91
N GLN A 72 -15.93 -5.89 -6.39
CA GLN A 72 -16.67 -4.62 -6.25
C GLN A 72 -17.04 -4.28 -4.80
N SER A 73 -16.73 -5.15 -3.83
CA SER A 73 -16.98 -4.91 -2.41
C SER A 73 -15.84 -4.14 -1.74
N ILE A 74 -14.66 -4.07 -2.37
CA ILE A 74 -13.53 -3.32 -1.82
C ILE A 74 -13.69 -1.84 -2.17
N THR A 75 -13.84 -1.03 -1.13
CA THR A 75 -13.95 0.43 -1.25
C THR A 75 -12.87 1.12 -0.44
N TRP A 76 -12.51 2.30 -0.86
CA TRP A 76 -11.78 3.25 -0.04
C TRP A 76 -12.65 3.70 1.15
N HIS A 77 -12.04 4.22 2.21
CA HIS A 77 -12.76 4.64 3.43
C HIS A 77 -13.69 5.85 3.22
N ASP A 78 -13.59 6.53 2.09
CA ASP A 78 -14.51 7.59 1.64
C ASP A 78 -15.69 7.06 0.80
N GLY A 79 -15.70 5.76 0.50
CA GLY A 79 -16.76 5.07 -0.22
C GLY A 79 -16.54 4.92 -1.73
N GLU A 80 -15.49 5.50 -2.29
CA GLU A 80 -15.12 5.26 -3.69
C GLU A 80 -14.63 3.81 -3.88
N PRO A 81 -14.95 3.16 -5.02
CA PRO A 81 -14.50 1.79 -5.28
C PRO A 81 -12.99 1.74 -5.54
N LEU A 82 -12.32 0.69 -5.05
CA LEU A 82 -10.95 0.37 -5.47
C LEU A 82 -10.98 -0.25 -6.86
N THR A 83 -10.20 0.29 -7.79
CA THR A 83 -10.24 -0.08 -9.20
C THR A 83 -8.86 -0.43 -9.76
N MET A 84 -8.84 -1.01 -10.96
CA MET A 84 -7.60 -1.24 -11.72
C MET A 84 -6.82 0.06 -11.97
N ASP A 85 -7.54 1.19 -12.12
CA ASP A 85 -6.91 2.51 -12.28
C ASP A 85 -6.07 2.90 -11.07
N ASP A 86 -6.53 2.59 -9.84
CA ASP A 86 -5.76 2.84 -8.61
C ASP A 86 -4.51 1.96 -8.54
N VAL A 87 -4.63 0.71 -8.99
CA VAL A 87 -3.52 -0.24 -9.05
C VAL A 87 -2.42 0.27 -9.98
N LEU A 88 -2.77 0.58 -11.23
CA LEU A 88 -1.81 1.08 -12.24
C LEU A 88 -1.23 2.43 -11.82
N PHE A 89 -2.07 3.33 -11.32
CA PHE A 89 -1.66 4.61 -10.76
C PHE A 89 -0.62 4.44 -9.65
N THR A 90 -0.81 3.46 -8.76
CA THR A 90 0.13 3.21 -7.66
C THR A 90 1.53 2.90 -8.16
N PHE A 91 1.67 2.07 -9.20
CA PHE A 91 2.97 1.79 -9.81
C PHE A 91 3.58 3.03 -10.46
N ASP A 92 2.82 3.71 -11.32
CA ASP A 92 3.29 4.90 -12.04
C ASP A 92 3.72 6.01 -11.06
N TYR A 93 2.90 6.29 -10.05
CA TYR A 93 3.17 7.31 -9.04
C TYR A 93 4.42 7.00 -8.22
N ASN A 94 4.62 5.74 -7.82
CA ASN A 94 5.82 5.33 -7.10
C ASN A 94 7.10 5.42 -7.96
N ILE A 95 6.98 5.15 -9.27
CA ILE A 95 8.12 5.22 -10.22
C ILE A 95 8.46 6.68 -10.53
N ASN A 96 7.48 7.49 -10.91
CA ASN A 96 7.69 8.77 -11.55
C ASN A 96 7.63 9.97 -10.59
N VAL A 97 6.78 9.91 -9.57
CA VAL A 97 6.57 11.02 -8.62
C VAL A 97 7.31 10.76 -7.31
N ARG A 98 6.98 9.70 -6.60
CA ARG A 98 7.60 9.36 -5.32
C ARG A 98 9.06 8.94 -5.44
N LYS A 99 9.43 8.23 -6.50
CA LYS A 99 10.77 7.68 -6.76
C LYS A 99 11.27 6.84 -5.59
N SER A 100 10.42 5.92 -5.14
CA SER A 100 10.75 5.04 -4.01
C SER A 100 11.92 4.11 -4.36
N SER A 101 12.69 3.67 -3.35
CA SER A 101 13.86 2.83 -3.55
C SER A 101 13.53 1.52 -4.27
N TYR A 102 12.40 0.88 -3.93
CA TYR A 102 11.97 -0.37 -4.57
C TYR A 102 11.33 -0.17 -5.95
N SER A 103 10.76 1.01 -6.24
CA SER A 103 10.25 1.31 -7.58
C SER A 103 11.37 1.55 -8.61
N SER A 104 12.59 1.79 -8.16
CA SER A 104 13.75 1.91 -9.06
C SER A 104 14.04 0.62 -9.85
N TYR A 105 13.61 -0.52 -9.36
CA TYR A 105 13.75 -1.82 -10.04
C TYR A 105 12.66 -2.05 -11.10
N VAL A 106 11.53 -1.36 -11.00
CA VAL A 106 10.38 -1.51 -11.89
C VAL A 106 10.53 -0.58 -13.09
N ASP A 107 10.31 -1.11 -14.28
CA ASP A 107 10.21 -0.31 -15.50
C ASP A 107 8.80 0.27 -15.61
N HIS A 108 7.80 -0.60 -15.61
CA HIS A 108 6.39 -0.21 -15.62
C HIS A 108 5.49 -1.35 -15.11
N ALA A 109 4.21 -1.03 -14.90
CA ALA A 109 3.15 -2.00 -14.79
C ALA A 109 2.11 -1.77 -15.89
N GLU A 110 1.57 -2.84 -16.45
CA GLU A 110 0.56 -2.79 -17.50
C GLU A 110 -0.63 -3.70 -17.19
N GLN A 111 -1.82 -3.29 -17.59
CA GLN A 111 -3.01 -4.13 -17.51
C GLN A 111 -2.99 -5.16 -18.64
N VAL A 112 -3.32 -6.42 -18.32
CA VAL A 112 -3.45 -7.53 -19.27
C VAL A 112 -4.91 -7.76 -19.61
N ASP A 113 -5.75 -7.83 -18.58
CA ASP A 113 -7.20 -7.99 -18.68
C ASP A 113 -7.91 -7.32 -17.48
N GLU A 114 -9.16 -7.71 -17.17
CA GLU A 114 -10.00 -7.03 -16.19
C GLU A 114 -9.41 -7.04 -14.77
N ASP A 115 -8.73 -8.12 -14.38
CA ASP A 115 -8.17 -8.35 -13.04
C ASP A 115 -6.69 -8.76 -13.02
N THR A 116 -6.03 -8.74 -14.18
CA THR A 116 -4.63 -9.17 -14.31
C THR A 116 -3.73 -8.00 -14.74
N ILE A 117 -2.60 -7.85 -14.03
CA ILE A 117 -1.52 -6.94 -14.42
C ILE A 117 -0.21 -7.69 -14.65
N LYS A 118 0.67 -7.06 -15.42
CA LYS A 118 2.10 -7.39 -15.46
C LYS A 118 2.93 -6.29 -14.84
N VAL A 119 3.84 -6.67 -13.96
CA VAL A 119 4.90 -5.81 -13.45
C VAL A 119 6.19 -6.18 -14.17
N VAL A 120 6.74 -5.25 -14.94
CA VAL A 120 7.98 -5.45 -15.71
C VAL A 120 9.14 -4.81 -14.98
N LEU A 121 10.19 -5.58 -14.73
CA LEU A 121 11.42 -5.14 -14.08
C LEU A 121 12.47 -4.75 -15.13
N LYS A 122 13.32 -3.80 -14.79
CA LYS A 122 14.45 -3.35 -15.62
C LYS A 122 15.53 -4.41 -15.78
N GLU A 123 15.68 -5.27 -14.80
CA GLU A 123 16.70 -6.31 -14.72
C GLU A 123 16.11 -7.58 -14.07
N PRO A 124 16.67 -8.78 -14.33
CA PRO A 124 16.24 -9.99 -13.65
C PRO A 124 16.33 -9.88 -12.13
N GLY A 125 15.28 -10.31 -11.42
CA GLY A 125 15.26 -10.23 -9.97
C GLY A 125 13.87 -10.24 -9.32
N ALA A 126 12.87 -10.75 -10.03
CA ALA A 126 11.47 -10.70 -9.59
C ALA A 126 11.23 -11.28 -8.19
N TYR A 127 11.84 -12.41 -7.86
CA TYR A 127 11.69 -13.02 -6.52
C TYR A 127 12.30 -12.18 -5.41
N GLN A 128 13.45 -11.52 -5.67
CA GLN A 128 14.09 -10.62 -4.72
C GLN A 128 13.25 -9.36 -4.53
N TRP A 129 12.71 -8.82 -5.62
CA TRP A 129 11.85 -7.65 -5.57
C TRP A 129 10.55 -7.94 -4.80
N LEU A 130 9.88 -9.07 -5.06
CA LEU A 130 8.69 -9.48 -4.30
C LEU A 130 8.96 -9.53 -2.80
N LYS A 131 10.07 -10.11 -2.36
CA LYS A 131 10.46 -10.14 -0.94
C LYS A 131 10.75 -8.75 -0.36
N LEU A 132 11.23 -7.83 -1.20
CA LEU A 132 11.51 -6.45 -0.78
C LEU A 132 10.23 -5.66 -0.55
N VAL A 133 9.19 -5.89 -1.37
CA VAL A 133 7.97 -5.09 -1.36
C VAL A 133 6.83 -5.70 -0.54
N ALA A 134 6.87 -6.99 -0.24
CA ALA A 134 5.83 -7.66 0.54
C ALA A 134 5.66 -7.01 1.91
N GLY A 135 4.44 -6.59 2.23
CA GLY A 135 4.09 -5.85 3.44
C GLY A 135 4.46 -4.36 3.45
N TYR A 136 5.02 -3.83 2.35
CA TYR A 136 5.46 -2.43 2.28
C TYR A 136 4.98 -1.67 1.03
N PHE A 137 4.48 -2.36 0.03
CA PHE A 137 3.95 -1.74 -1.18
C PHE A 137 2.42 -1.72 -1.11
N TYR A 138 1.86 -0.54 -0.80
CA TYR A 138 0.44 -0.32 -0.56
C TYR A 138 -0.22 0.33 -1.76
N VAL A 139 -1.44 -0.11 -2.09
CA VAL A 139 -2.27 0.54 -3.09
C VAL A 139 -2.66 1.95 -2.63
N GLN A 140 -2.76 2.88 -3.58
CA GLN A 140 -3.04 4.29 -3.31
C GLN A 140 -4.26 4.76 -4.09
N PRO A 141 -5.16 5.56 -3.47
CA PRO A 141 -6.32 6.12 -4.14
C PRO A 141 -5.91 7.17 -5.16
N LYS A 142 -6.12 6.87 -6.44
CA LYS A 142 -5.78 7.77 -7.55
C LYS A 142 -6.47 9.12 -7.40
N HIS A 143 -7.76 9.13 -7.08
CA HIS A 143 -8.58 10.34 -6.97
C HIS A 143 -8.05 11.36 -5.94
N ILE A 144 -7.24 10.91 -4.97
CA ILE A 144 -6.59 11.77 -3.97
C ILE A 144 -5.20 12.21 -4.45
N TRP A 145 -4.39 11.25 -4.92
CA TRP A 145 -2.97 11.48 -5.11
C TRP A 145 -2.56 11.93 -6.51
N GLU A 146 -3.44 11.82 -7.54
CA GLU A 146 -3.07 12.12 -8.93
C GLU A 146 -2.63 13.57 -9.19
N ASN A 147 -3.06 14.52 -8.35
CA ASN A 147 -2.71 15.93 -8.47
C ASN A 147 -1.67 16.39 -7.43
N ILE A 148 -1.01 15.46 -6.73
CA ILE A 148 -0.07 15.78 -5.65
C ILE A 148 1.35 15.39 -6.06
N ASP A 149 2.15 16.37 -6.45
CA ASP A 149 3.54 16.18 -6.90
C ASP A 149 4.54 16.05 -5.73
N ALA A 150 4.17 16.53 -4.54
CA ALA A 150 5.01 16.52 -3.35
C ALA A 150 4.36 15.71 -2.20
N PRO A 151 4.24 14.37 -2.34
CA PRO A 151 3.49 13.54 -1.39
C PRO A 151 4.07 13.55 0.03
N LYS A 152 5.37 13.78 0.18
CA LYS A 152 6.02 13.87 1.51
C LYS A 152 5.60 15.10 2.31
N ASP A 153 5.17 16.16 1.62
CA ASP A 153 4.79 17.42 2.22
C ASP A 153 3.27 17.59 2.33
N TYR A 154 2.51 16.66 1.74
CA TYR A 154 1.05 16.72 1.75
C TYR A 154 0.50 16.47 3.15
N ARG A 155 -0.43 17.31 3.57
CA ARG A 155 -1.08 17.29 4.90
C ARG A 155 -2.61 17.45 4.81
N GLY A 156 -3.21 17.10 3.66
CA GLY A 156 -4.66 17.09 3.50
C GLY A 156 -5.33 16.10 4.45
N GLU A 157 -6.56 16.37 4.86
CA GLU A 157 -7.35 15.48 5.71
C GLU A 157 -7.65 14.14 5.03
N ASP A 158 -7.66 14.11 3.70
CA ASP A 158 -7.85 12.94 2.86
C ASP A 158 -6.58 12.06 2.72
N ALA A 159 -5.42 12.53 3.18
CA ALA A 159 -4.18 11.75 3.18
C ALA A 159 -4.26 10.46 4.02
N VAL A 160 -5.25 10.37 4.92
CA VAL A 160 -5.48 9.22 5.80
C VAL A 160 -6.42 8.17 5.21
N ILE A 161 -6.98 8.42 4.02
CA ILE A 161 -7.89 7.48 3.36
C ILE A 161 -7.11 6.27 2.85
N GLY A 162 -7.57 5.10 3.23
CA GLY A 162 -7.07 3.81 2.80
C GLY A 162 -8.22 2.85 2.49
N CYS A 163 -7.90 1.58 2.29
CA CYS A 163 -8.86 0.49 2.05
C CYS A 163 -8.60 -0.72 2.95
N GLY A 164 -7.92 -0.52 4.07
CA GLY A 164 -7.63 -1.54 5.05
C GLY A 164 -8.81 -1.82 6.00
N PRO A 165 -8.65 -2.79 6.93
CA PRO A 165 -9.72 -3.22 7.82
C PRO A 165 -10.13 -2.20 8.88
N TYR A 166 -9.36 -1.13 9.02
CA TYR A 166 -9.66 -0.03 9.96
C TYR A 166 -9.48 1.31 9.28
N ARG A 167 -10.35 2.26 9.57
CA ARG A 167 -10.19 3.66 9.18
C ARG A 167 -9.61 4.47 10.32
N PHE A 168 -8.79 5.46 9.99
CA PHE A 168 -8.32 6.45 10.94
C PHE A 168 -9.47 7.37 11.36
N VAL A 169 -9.58 7.66 12.66
CA VAL A 169 -10.63 8.53 13.21
C VAL A 169 -10.05 9.86 13.65
N SER A 170 -9.03 9.82 14.52
CA SER A 170 -8.46 11.04 15.10
C SER A 170 -7.09 10.79 15.75
N LEU A 171 -6.35 11.86 15.97
CA LEU A 171 -5.17 11.92 16.80
C LEU A 171 -5.43 12.86 17.98
N ASP A 172 -5.21 12.36 19.19
CA ASP A 172 -5.06 13.19 20.37
C ASP A 172 -3.56 13.50 20.54
N GLU A 173 -3.18 14.74 20.20
CA GLU A 173 -1.78 15.17 20.25
C GLU A 173 -1.25 15.27 21.67
N ASP A 174 -2.08 15.61 22.66
CA ASP A 174 -1.67 15.72 24.06
C ASP A 174 -1.43 14.35 24.69
N ALA A 175 -2.32 13.39 24.39
CA ALA A 175 -2.18 12.00 24.84
C ALA A 175 -1.29 11.16 23.92
N GLN A 176 -0.86 11.67 22.77
CA GLN A 176 -0.13 10.94 21.72
C GLN A 176 -0.82 9.64 21.32
N THR A 177 -2.14 9.70 21.19
CA THR A 177 -2.98 8.52 20.94
C THR A 177 -3.76 8.67 19.65
N SER A 178 -3.61 7.71 18.74
CA SER A 178 -4.38 7.62 17.49
C SER A 178 -5.54 6.65 17.65
N TYR A 179 -6.71 7.04 17.16
CA TYR A 179 -7.94 6.25 17.21
C TYR A 179 -8.28 5.71 15.83
N TYR A 180 -8.69 4.46 15.80
CA TYR A 180 -9.10 3.74 14.58
C TYR A 180 -10.43 3.03 14.83
N GLU A 181 -11.23 2.87 13.79
CA GLU A 181 -12.50 2.18 13.82
C GLU A 181 -12.50 1.06 12.76
N ALA A 182 -13.05 -0.09 13.08
CA ALA A 182 -13.21 -1.18 12.12
C ALA A 182 -14.23 -0.79 11.04
N VAL A 183 -13.96 -1.15 9.80
CA VAL A 183 -14.81 -0.89 8.62
C VAL A 183 -15.68 -2.10 8.34
#